data_715db7dd78ec4632692a4122f90d2193
#
_entry.id   715db7dd78ec4632692a4122f90d2193
#
_cell.length_a   1.000
_cell.length_b   1.000
_cell.length_c   1.000
_cell.angle_alpha   90.00
_cell.angle_beta   90.00
_cell.angle_gamma   90.00
#
_symmetry.space_group_name_H-M   'P 1'
#
loop_
_entity.id
_entity.type
_entity.pdbx_description
1 polymer ?
#
loop_
_entity_poly.entity_id
_entity_poly.type
_entity_poly.pdbx_seq_one_letter_code
_entity_poly.pdbx_strand_id
1 'polypeptide(L)'
;MKNDIDKTDLEIMKYLSSNAKISYTELASKILVSASTVHVRVKKLEDLGIIRNFTINIDYKKLGLSFTSYLGVFLDKAQSFDKVADALKKIPQITVIDFTTGQFSVFCKVRASDSAATRNV
;
A
#
# COMPACT_ATOMS: atom_id res chain seq x y z
N MET A 1 -7.40 -20.44 -4.50
CA MET A 1 -8.11 -19.27 -4.88
C MET A 1 -9.56 -19.54 -4.84
N LYS A 2 -10.29 -18.64 -4.34
CA LYS A 2 -11.68 -18.85 -4.25
C LYS A 2 -12.40 -18.39 -5.44
N ASN A 3 -13.33 -19.14 -5.64
CA ASN A 3 -14.53 -18.94 -6.32
C ASN A 3 -14.48 -17.89 -7.30
N ASP A 4 -14.92 -17.35 -8.01
CA ASP A 4 -15.17 -16.23 -8.87
C ASP A 4 -13.97 -15.49 -9.43
N ILE A 5 -12.75 -15.85 -9.07
CA ILE A 5 -11.53 -15.24 -9.60
C ILE A 5 -11.03 -16.11 -10.74
N ASP A 6 -11.00 -15.53 -11.94
CA ASP A 6 -10.55 -16.23 -13.13
C ASP A 6 -9.32 -15.57 -13.73
N LYS A 7 -8.89 -16.09 -14.88
CA LYS A 7 -7.73 -15.60 -15.59
C LYS A 7 -7.86 -14.13 -15.98
N THR A 8 -9.03 -13.68 -16.39
CA THR A 8 -9.31 -12.30 -16.75
C THR A 8 -9.06 -11.37 -15.56
N ASP A 9 -9.54 -11.76 -14.38
CA ASP A 9 -9.32 -10.98 -13.15
C ASP A 9 -7.83 -10.86 -12.83
N LEU A 10 -7.08 -11.94 -12.99
CA LEU A 10 -5.63 -11.93 -12.75
C LEU A 10 -4.90 -11.03 -13.74
N GLU A 11 -5.29 -11.03 -15.01
CA GLU A 11 -4.69 -10.16 -16.02
C GLU A 11 -4.99 -8.68 -15.72
N ILE A 12 -6.21 -8.37 -15.31
CA ILE A 12 -6.61 -7.01 -14.92
C ILE A 12 -5.71 -6.52 -13.78
N MET A 13 -5.58 -7.33 -12.73
CA MET A 13 -4.75 -6.96 -11.59
C MET A 13 -3.29 -6.81 -11.95
N LYS A 14 -2.78 -7.62 -12.87
CA LYS A 14 -1.40 -7.53 -13.36
C LYS A 14 -1.14 -6.18 -14.00
N TYR A 15 -2.03 -5.72 -14.89
CA TYR A 15 -1.86 -4.42 -15.55
C TYR A 15 -2.05 -3.26 -14.57
N LEU A 16 -3.04 -3.33 -13.71
CA LEU A 16 -3.30 -2.27 -12.72
C LEU A 16 -2.17 -2.14 -11.70
N SER A 17 -1.55 -3.24 -11.32
CA SER A 17 -0.42 -3.20 -10.39
C SER A 17 0.83 -2.57 -11.00
N SER A 18 0.97 -2.63 -12.32
CA SER A 18 2.07 -1.96 -13.02
C SER A 18 1.76 -0.48 -13.30
N ASN A 19 0.52 -0.16 -13.59
CA ASN A 19 0.07 1.20 -13.87
C ASN A 19 -1.41 1.35 -13.50
N ALA A 20 -1.68 1.86 -12.30
CA ALA A 20 -3.04 2.04 -11.83
C ALA A 20 -3.81 3.11 -12.60
N LYS A 21 -3.12 3.95 -13.39
CA LYS A 21 -3.72 4.99 -14.22
C LYS A 21 -4.10 4.53 -15.62
N ILE A 22 -3.82 3.29 -15.98
CA ILE A 22 -4.22 2.77 -17.29
C ILE A 22 -5.74 2.93 -17.45
N SER A 23 -6.18 3.42 -18.60
CA SER A 23 -7.62 3.51 -18.86
C SER A 23 -8.22 2.12 -19.02
N TYR A 24 -9.48 1.97 -18.65
CA TYR A 24 -10.14 0.68 -18.81
C TYR A 24 -10.32 0.30 -20.28
N THR A 25 -10.41 1.29 -21.15
CA THR A 25 -10.46 1.06 -22.60
C THR A 25 -9.15 0.46 -23.10
N GLU A 26 -8.02 1.02 -22.67
CA GLU A 26 -6.70 0.50 -23.05
C GLU A 26 -6.47 -0.89 -22.47
N LEU A 27 -6.82 -1.09 -21.19
CA LEU A 27 -6.69 -2.37 -20.52
C LEU A 27 -7.54 -3.43 -21.23
N ALA A 28 -8.79 -3.10 -21.54
CA ALA A 28 -9.70 -4.01 -22.26
C ALA A 28 -9.12 -4.44 -23.61
N SER A 29 -8.54 -3.50 -24.33
CA SER A 29 -7.87 -3.79 -25.61
C SER A 29 -6.73 -4.78 -25.46
N LYS A 30 -5.93 -4.64 -24.39
CA LYS A 30 -4.77 -5.51 -24.15
C LYS A 30 -5.16 -6.94 -23.79
N ILE A 31 -6.28 -7.13 -23.12
CA ILE A 31 -6.74 -8.46 -22.68
C ILE A 31 -7.92 -8.99 -23.51
N LEU A 32 -8.28 -8.29 -24.56
CA LEU A 32 -9.30 -8.71 -25.56
C LEU A 32 -10.69 -8.91 -24.94
N VAL A 33 -11.12 -7.95 -24.14
CA VAL A 33 -12.47 -7.89 -23.58
C VAL A 33 -13.04 -6.48 -23.78
N SER A 34 -14.30 -6.28 -23.42
CA SER A 34 -14.91 -4.95 -23.49
C SER A 34 -14.50 -4.10 -22.29
N ALA A 35 -14.55 -2.78 -22.44
CA ALA A 35 -14.29 -1.86 -21.34
C ALA A 35 -15.30 -2.05 -20.20
N SER A 36 -16.56 -2.32 -20.53
CA SER A 36 -17.58 -2.60 -19.51
C SER A 36 -17.25 -3.85 -18.71
N THR A 37 -16.67 -4.86 -19.33
CA THR A 37 -16.20 -6.06 -18.63
C THR A 37 -15.12 -5.69 -17.63
N VAL A 38 -14.15 -4.84 -18.01
CA VAL A 38 -13.11 -4.38 -17.09
C VAL A 38 -13.73 -3.64 -15.89
N HIS A 39 -14.67 -2.72 -16.13
CA HIS A 39 -15.37 -2.00 -15.07
C HIS A 39 -16.05 -2.95 -14.07
N VAL A 40 -16.80 -3.92 -14.58
CA VAL A 40 -17.50 -4.88 -13.74
C VAL A 40 -16.53 -5.71 -12.91
N ARG A 41 -15.46 -6.18 -13.54
CA ARG A 41 -14.46 -7.01 -12.87
C ARG A 41 -13.69 -6.25 -11.79
N VAL A 42 -13.28 -5.03 -12.09
CA VAL A 42 -12.59 -4.18 -11.09
C VAL A 42 -13.48 -3.93 -9.89
N LYS A 43 -14.75 -3.58 -10.13
CA LYS A 43 -15.71 -3.38 -9.04
C LYS A 43 -15.88 -4.65 -8.21
N LYS A 44 -15.98 -5.79 -8.84
CA LYS A 44 -16.07 -7.08 -8.14
C LYS A 44 -14.85 -7.29 -7.24
N LEU A 45 -13.64 -7.03 -7.76
CA LEU A 45 -12.40 -7.22 -7.02
C LEU A 45 -12.29 -6.24 -5.84
N GLU A 46 -12.80 -5.03 -5.99
CA GLU A 46 -12.88 -4.06 -4.89
C GLU A 46 -13.89 -4.51 -3.84
N ASP A 47 -15.08 -4.92 -4.25
CA ASP A 47 -16.13 -5.37 -3.35
C ASP A 47 -15.71 -6.62 -2.55
N LEU A 48 -14.92 -7.49 -3.15
CA LEU A 48 -14.36 -8.66 -2.47
C LEU A 48 -13.17 -8.33 -1.57
N GLY A 49 -12.69 -7.09 -1.60
CA GLY A 49 -11.53 -6.67 -0.83
C GLY A 49 -10.19 -7.17 -1.37
N ILE A 50 -10.18 -7.76 -2.57
CA ILE A 50 -8.94 -8.21 -3.21
C ILE A 50 -8.14 -7.01 -3.68
N ILE A 51 -8.78 -6.06 -4.37
CA ILE A 51 -8.21 -4.75 -4.61
C ILE A 51 -8.58 -3.89 -3.39
N ARG A 52 -7.60 -3.56 -2.59
CA ARG A 52 -7.82 -2.85 -1.34
C ARG A 52 -7.84 -1.34 -1.54
N ASN A 53 -6.97 -0.82 -2.40
CA ASN A 53 -6.91 0.59 -2.73
C ASN A 53 -6.11 0.80 -4.00
N PHE A 54 -6.15 2.02 -4.50
CA PHE A 54 -5.26 2.51 -5.56
C PHE A 54 -4.35 3.55 -4.92
N THR A 55 -3.05 3.40 -5.12
CA THR A 55 -2.07 4.26 -4.50
C THR A 55 -0.96 4.63 -5.47
N ILE A 56 -0.07 5.48 -5.02
CA ILE A 56 1.06 5.95 -5.82
C ILE A 56 2.38 5.55 -5.16
N ASN A 57 3.39 5.39 -5.97
CA ASN A 57 4.75 5.19 -5.52
C ASN A 57 5.50 6.51 -5.71
N ILE A 58 6.08 7.03 -4.63
CA ILE A 58 6.69 8.35 -4.61
C ILE A 58 8.20 8.20 -4.50
N ASP A 59 8.92 8.92 -5.35
CA ASP A 59 10.36 9.08 -5.21
C ASP A 59 10.64 10.16 -4.16
N TYR A 60 10.78 9.75 -2.92
CA TYR A 60 10.96 10.66 -1.79
C TYR A 60 12.27 11.43 -1.84
N LYS A 61 13.29 10.90 -2.51
CA LYS A 61 14.55 11.58 -2.74
C LYS A 61 14.35 12.90 -3.47
N LYS A 62 13.50 12.89 -4.49
CA LYS A 62 13.19 14.07 -5.29
C LYS A 62 12.40 15.12 -4.52
N LEU A 63 11.81 14.74 -3.39
CA LEU A 63 11.14 15.67 -2.48
C LEU A 63 12.07 16.20 -1.38
N GLY A 64 13.37 15.86 -1.43
CA GLY A 64 14.29 16.23 -0.39
C GLY A 64 14.26 15.33 0.84
N LEU A 65 13.52 14.24 0.79
CA LEU A 65 13.42 13.26 1.88
C LEU A 65 14.29 12.05 1.56
N SER A 66 15.59 12.29 1.49
CA SER A 66 16.54 11.29 1.01
C SER A 66 17.02 10.31 2.08
N PHE A 67 16.73 10.58 3.35
CA PHE A 67 17.14 9.70 4.44
C PHE A 67 15.96 8.80 4.83
N THR A 68 16.16 7.50 4.68
CA THR A 68 15.16 6.49 5.05
C THR A 68 15.70 5.68 6.22
N SER A 69 14.90 5.52 7.26
CA SER A 69 15.23 4.68 8.39
C SER A 69 14.06 3.80 8.79
N TYR A 70 14.35 2.81 9.58
CA TYR A 70 13.34 1.88 10.10
C TYR A 70 13.34 1.97 11.62
N LEU A 71 12.14 2.03 12.19
CA LEU A 71 11.94 2.14 13.62
C LEU A 71 11.17 0.92 14.10
N GLY A 72 11.75 0.20 15.05
CA GLY A 72 11.06 -0.87 15.75
C GLY A 72 10.47 -0.35 17.05
N VAL A 73 9.24 -0.72 17.34
CA VAL A 73 8.53 -0.28 18.55
C VAL A 73 8.17 -1.49 19.39
N PHE A 74 8.56 -1.46 20.67
CA PHE A 74 8.11 -2.42 21.66
C PHE A 74 6.81 -1.93 22.30
N LEU A 75 5.87 -2.84 22.49
CA LEU A 75 4.63 -2.52 23.21
C LEU A 75 4.66 -3.17 24.58
N ASP A 76 4.27 -2.41 25.59
CA ASP A 76 4.13 -2.92 26.96
C ASP A 76 3.01 -3.96 27.04
N LYS A 77 1.94 -3.73 26.30
CA LYS A 77 0.75 -4.57 26.30
C LYS A 77 0.22 -4.71 24.88
N ALA A 78 -0.23 -5.91 24.54
CA ALA A 78 -0.84 -6.16 23.26
C ALA A 78 -2.07 -5.28 22.99
N GLN A 79 -2.79 -4.89 24.03
CA GLN A 79 -3.97 -4.03 23.93
C GLN A 79 -3.64 -2.60 23.52
N SER A 80 -2.39 -2.17 23.67
CA SER A 80 -1.95 -0.82 23.27
C SER A 80 -1.71 -0.68 21.77
N PHE A 81 -1.84 -1.75 21.04
CA PHE A 81 -1.48 -1.88 19.64
C PHE A 81 -2.20 -0.88 18.73
N ASP A 82 -3.53 -0.86 18.78
CA ASP A 82 -4.34 0.04 17.94
C ASP A 82 -4.10 1.50 18.30
N LYS A 83 -3.97 1.80 19.58
CA LYS A 83 -3.72 3.15 20.06
C LYS A 83 -2.38 3.68 19.56
N VAL A 84 -1.34 2.87 19.65
CA VAL A 84 0.01 3.22 19.17
C VAL A 84 0.01 3.38 17.65
N ALA A 85 -0.62 2.47 16.93
CA ALA A 85 -0.72 2.55 15.48
C ALA A 85 -1.42 3.83 15.03
N ASP A 86 -2.51 4.21 15.68
CA ASP A 86 -3.24 5.44 15.38
C ASP A 86 -2.39 6.68 15.64
N ALA A 87 -1.62 6.68 16.72
CA ALA A 87 -0.70 7.78 17.03
C ALA A 87 0.40 7.90 15.97
N LEU A 88 0.97 6.78 15.54
CA LEU A 88 2.03 6.76 14.54
C LEU A 88 1.53 7.23 13.16
N LYS A 89 0.30 6.90 12.81
CA LYS A 89 -0.30 7.34 11.55
C LYS A 89 -0.42 8.85 11.43
N LYS A 90 -0.44 9.56 12.54
CA LYS A 90 -0.53 11.03 12.56
C LYS A 90 0.80 11.70 12.30
N ILE A 91 1.90 10.98 12.28
CA ILE A 91 3.24 11.51 12.04
C ILE A 91 3.52 11.44 10.54
N PRO A 92 3.64 12.59 9.84
CA PRO A 92 3.79 12.59 8.37
C PRO A 92 5.04 11.88 7.87
N GLN A 93 6.11 11.88 8.65
CA GLN A 93 7.38 11.26 8.28
C GLN A 93 7.32 9.73 8.32
N ILE A 94 6.34 9.17 9.00
CA ILE A 94 6.12 7.72 9.05
C ILE A 94 5.23 7.33 7.87
N THR A 95 5.81 6.62 6.91
CA THR A 95 5.12 6.29 5.65
C THR A 95 4.61 4.87 5.58
N VAL A 96 5.18 3.97 6.36
CA VAL A 96 4.75 2.56 6.43
C VAL A 96 4.73 2.13 7.88
N ILE A 97 3.67 1.43 8.27
CA ILE A 97 3.53 0.85 9.60
C ILE A 97 3.16 -0.62 9.42
N ASP A 98 4.04 -1.50 9.84
CA ASP A 98 3.81 -2.93 9.77
C ASP A 98 3.78 -3.54 11.16
N PHE A 99 2.95 -4.54 11.32
CA PHE A 99 2.88 -5.33 12.54
C PHE A 99 3.71 -6.59 12.35
N THR A 100 4.50 -6.92 13.34
CA THR A 100 5.39 -8.07 13.23
C THR A 100 5.18 -9.04 14.39
N THR A 101 5.52 -10.29 14.15
CA THR A 101 5.53 -11.33 15.19
C THR A 101 6.91 -11.49 15.80
N GLY A 102 7.89 -10.68 15.37
CA GLY A 102 9.25 -10.74 15.85
C GLY A 102 9.48 -9.99 17.15
N GLN A 103 10.73 -9.58 17.34
CA GLN A 103 11.17 -8.87 18.54
C GLN A 103 10.41 -7.57 18.76
N PHE A 104 10.10 -6.85 17.68
CA PHE A 104 9.33 -5.60 17.73
C PHE A 104 7.87 -5.89 17.38
N SER A 105 6.96 -5.29 18.10
CA SER A 105 5.53 -5.44 17.85
C SER A 105 5.10 -4.63 16.62
N VAL A 106 5.72 -3.47 16.43
CA VAL A 106 5.45 -2.57 15.32
C VAL A 106 6.76 -2.19 14.67
N PHE A 107 6.79 -2.16 13.35
CA PHE A 107 7.95 -1.77 12.56
C PHE A 107 7.53 -0.67 11.58
N CYS A 108 8.21 0.48 11.66
CA CYS A 108 7.85 1.66 10.87
C CYS A 108 8.95 2.04 9.92
N LYS A 109 8.58 2.59 8.77
CA LYS A 109 9.49 3.23 7.84
C LYS A 109 9.37 4.73 7.98
N VAL A 110 10.49 5.38 8.25
CA VAL A 110 10.56 6.82 8.48
C VAL A 110 11.32 7.46 7.34
N ARG A 111 10.77 8.54 6.80
CA ARG A 111 11.42 9.31 5.74
C ARG A 111 11.64 10.73 6.19
N ALA A 112 12.89 11.19 6.08
CA ALA A 112 13.30 12.51 6.53
C ALA A 112 14.38 13.06 5.62
N SER A 113 14.71 14.33 5.77
CA SER A 113 15.75 14.98 4.97
C SER A 113 17.14 14.48 5.33
N ASP A 114 17.39 14.21 6.60
CA ASP A 114 18.67 13.70 7.12
C ASP A 114 18.47 12.96 8.45
N SER A 115 19.57 12.47 9.00
CA SER A 115 19.52 11.72 10.26
C SER A 115 19.12 12.60 11.46
N ALA A 116 19.45 13.87 11.44
CA ALA A 116 19.06 14.80 12.50
C ALA A 116 17.54 15.03 12.52
N ALA A 117 16.94 15.20 11.33
CA ALA A 117 15.49 15.32 11.20
C ALA A 117 14.77 14.05 11.66
N THR A 118 15.37 12.88 11.42
CA THR A 118 14.82 11.61 11.87
C THR A 118 14.71 11.54 13.39
N ARG A 119 15.67 12.07 14.10
CA ARG A 119 15.65 12.06 15.58
C ARG A 119 14.50 12.88 16.16
N ASN A 120 13.99 13.84 15.39
CA ASN A 120 12.88 14.70 15.83
C ASN A 120 11.51 14.09 15.53
N VAL A 121 11.47 12.96 14.88
CA VAL A 121 10.23 12.21 14.61
C VAL A 121 9.83 11.33 15.80
#